data_9a646bc96675121cb12476c07e78db15
#
_entry.id   9a646bc96675121cb12476c07e78db15
#
_cell.length_a   1.000
_cell.length_b   1.000
_cell.length_c   1.000
_cell.angle_alpha   90.00
_cell.angle_beta   90.00
_cell.angle_gamma   90.00
#
_symmetry.space_group_name_H-M   'P 1'
#
loop_
_entity.id
_entity.type
_entity.pdbx_description
1 polymer ?
#
loop_
_entity_poly.entity_id
_entity_poly.type
_entity_poly.pdbx_seq_one_letter_code
_entity_poly.pdbx_strand_id
1 'polypeptide(L)'
;MLFRSDKALKDAAKTFEAEYQMPFLAHAALEPMTCVAQVRPDAVELWVGTQVPVRAQTAAAEASGRPAEQIIVNNQLIGGAFGRRLEVDFIHQAAAIAAKVDYPIKLTWLREEDTTHDMYRPHYIDRFAAAMDAEGRLLGWRHTIAGASVLARFAPAAVPDSGLDGDAVEVAIHPIYAMQNLRVNYVPVPPKALRQSWWRGVGPLRSTYMLESFTDEVARSVDRDPVEYRMELLGSHPRAQAVLRLAAEQAGWGEPLEAGHGRGVAVQEVFGSFLATVVELQVTEDKGIKLKRLVVAVDCGQVINPVSVKIGRAHV
;
A
#
# COMPACT_ATOMS: atom_id res chain seq x y z
N MET A 1 0.95 22.85 17.64
CA MET A 1 2.00 21.99 17.02
C MET A 1 2.32 22.37 15.58
N LEU A 2 1.43 23.01 14.86
CA LEU A 2 1.64 23.46 13.46
C LEU A 2 2.88 24.35 13.25
N PHE A 3 3.32 25.06 14.29
CA PHE A 3 4.43 26.04 14.19
C PHE A 3 5.84 25.47 14.44
N ARG A 4 5.98 24.26 14.99
CA ARG A 4 7.30 23.73 15.37
C ARG A 4 8.10 23.22 14.19
N SER A 5 7.46 22.51 13.25
CA SER A 5 8.15 22.00 12.04
C SER A 5 8.54 23.12 11.09
N ASP A 6 7.68 24.14 10.90
CA ASP A 6 7.99 25.28 10.04
C ASP A 6 9.14 26.13 10.66
N LYS A 7 9.15 26.27 11.99
CA LYS A 7 10.26 26.90 12.69
C LYS A 7 11.55 26.08 12.54
N ALA A 8 11.49 24.76 12.73
CA ALA A 8 12.65 23.89 12.56
C ALA A 8 13.24 23.99 11.14
N LEU A 9 12.39 24.02 10.10
CA LEU A 9 12.83 24.19 8.71
C LEU A 9 13.48 25.57 8.47
N LYS A 10 12.96 26.62 9.09
CA LYS A 10 13.50 27.98 8.95
C LYS A 10 14.86 28.18 9.64
N ASP A 11 15.01 27.55 10.81
CA ASP A 11 16.17 27.70 11.67
C ASP A 11 17.24 26.61 11.45
N ALA A 12 17.00 25.68 10.51
CA ALA A 12 17.89 24.56 10.22
C ALA A 12 19.23 25.01 9.63
N ALA A 13 20.31 24.33 10.00
CA ALA A 13 21.62 24.51 9.36
C ALA A 13 21.63 23.91 7.93
N LYS A 14 20.89 22.82 7.72
CA LYS A 14 20.70 22.17 6.42
C LYS A 14 19.23 21.80 6.22
N THR A 15 18.74 21.92 4.98
CA THR A 15 17.42 21.44 4.58
C THR A 15 17.55 20.55 3.35
N PHE A 16 16.67 19.56 3.26
CA PHE A 16 16.55 18.71 2.08
C PHE A 16 15.07 18.54 1.72
N GLU A 17 14.74 18.66 0.44
CA GLU A 17 13.37 18.52 -0.05
C GLU A 17 13.32 17.56 -1.23
N ALA A 18 12.26 16.75 -1.30
CA ALA A 18 12.00 15.86 -2.42
C ALA A 18 10.50 15.69 -2.68
N GLU A 19 10.17 15.28 -3.89
CA GLU A 19 8.82 14.90 -4.31
C GLU A 19 8.83 13.50 -4.91
N TYR A 20 7.88 12.68 -4.50
CA TYR A 20 7.68 11.33 -5.02
C TYR A 20 6.29 11.18 -5.56
N GLN A 21 6.15 10.31 -6.57
CA GLN A 21 4.87 10.00 -7.19
C GLN A 21 4.65 8.49 -7.21
N MET A 22 3.41 8.10 -6.91
CA MET A 22 2.97 6.72 -7.10
C MET A 22 1.86 6.71 -8.15
N PRO A 23 2.07 6.07 -9.31
CA PRO A 23 1.10 6.07 -10.40
C PRO A 23 -0.09 5.17 -10.09
N PHE A 24 -1.17 5.34 -10.85
CA PHE A 24 -2.24 4.34 -10.91
C PHE A 24 -1.70 2.96 -11.26
N LEU A 25 -2.29 1.93 -10.67
CA LEU A 25 -1.94 0.55 -10.97
C LEU A 25 -3.20 -0.31 -10.96
N ALA A 26 -3.41 -1.12 -12.01
CA ALA A 26 -4.46 -2.12 -12.04
C ALA A 26 -4.10 -3.30 -11.12
N HIS A 27 -5.12 -3.94 -10.54
CA HIS A 27 -4.92 -5.14 -9.72
C HIS A 27 -4.44 -6.33 -10.55
N ALA A 28 -4.95 -6.47 -11.77
CA ALA A 28 -4.58 -7.49 -12.74
C ALA A 28 -4.48 -8.90 -12.13
N ALA A 29 -5.46 -9.26 -11.27
CA ALA A 29 -5.52 -10.60 -10.69
C ALA A 29 -5.47 -11.67 -11.79
N LEU A 30 -4.79 -12.81 -11.53
CA LEU A 30 -4.62 -13.84 -12.54
C LEU A 30 -5.98 -14.36 -13.06
N GLU A 31 -6.94 -14.53 -12.16
CA GLU A 31 -8.34 -14.76 -12.51
C GLU A 31 -9.04 -13.41 -12.70
N PRO A 32 -9.45 -13.02 -13.93
CA PRO A 32 -10.28 -11.84 -14.17
C PRO A 32 -11.60 -11.89 -13.42
N MET A 33 -12.32 -10.78 -13.34
CA MET A 33 -13.60 -10.73 -12.63
C MET A 33 -14.61 -11.68 -13.27
N THR A 34 -15.14 -12.61 -12.46
CA THR A 34 -16.12 -13.59 -12.90
C THR A 34 -17.18 -13.83 -11.81
N CYS A 35 -18.42 -14.04 -12.25
CA CYS A 35 -19.55 -14.36 -11.38
C CYS A 35 -20.57 -15.21 -12.14
N VAL A 36 -21.03 -16.30 -11.53
CA VAL A 36 -22.23 -17.01 -11.99
C VAL A 36 -23.40 -16.50 -11.16
N ALA A 37 -24.51 -16.18 -11.84
CA ALA A 37 -25.74 -15.73 -11.20
C ALA A 37 -26.97 -16.40 -11.80
N GLN A 38 -27.92 -16.75 -10.96
CA GLN A 38 -29.23 -17.25 -11.34
C GLN A 38 -30.33 -16.58 -10.53
N VAL A 39 -31.32 -16.02 -11.18
CA VAL A 39 -32.53 -15.48 -10.55
C VAL A 39 -33.68 -16.46 -10.72
N ARG A 40 -34.24 -16.91 -9.61
CA ARG A 40 -35.43 -17.74 -9.55
C ARG A 40 -36.56 -16.99 -8.86
N PRO A 41 -37.84 -17.47 -8.93
CA PRO A 41 -38.95 -16.83 -8.25
C PRO A 41 -38.75 -16.64 -6.74
N ASP A 42 -38.06 -17.56 -6.10
CA ASP A 42 -37.86 -17.65 -4.65
C ASP A 42 -36.46 -17.22 -4.15
N ALA A 43 -35.46 -17.17 -5.06
CA ALA A 43 -34.10 -16.88 -4.67
C ALA A 43 -33.26 -16.28 -5.81
N VAL A 44 -32.24 -15.54 -5.45
CA VAL A 44 -31.10 -15.19 -6.32
C VAL A 44 -29.87 -15.93 -5.81
N GLU A 45 -29.25 -16.70 -6.64
CA GLU A 45 -28.09 -17.51 -6.26
C GLU A 45 -26.86 -17.08 -7.02
N LEU A 46 -25.77 -16.81 -6.29
CA LEU A 46 -24.48 -16.39 -6.80
C LEU A 46 -23.41 -17.42 -6.50
N TRP A 47 -22.52 -17.70 -7.45
CA TRP A 47 -21.25 -18.40 -7.25
C TRP A 47 -20.14 -17.46 -7.67
N VAL A 48 -19.39 -16.93 -6.69
CA VAL A 48 -18.43 -15.85 -6.93
C VAL A 48 -17.30 -15.87 -5.90
N GLY A 49 -16.08 -15.65 -6.34
CA GLY A 49 -14.96 -15.37 -5.46
C GLY A 49 -14.97 -13.89 -5.04
N THR A 50 -15.23 -13.60 -3.77
CA THR A 50 -15.26 -12.23 -3.23
C THR A 50 -14.58 -12.14 -1.86
N GLN A 51 -14.02 -10.96 -1.55
CA GLN A 51 -13.49 -10.65 -0.22
C GLN A 51 -14.59 -10.16 0.74
N VAL A 52 -15.80 -9.84 0.21
CA VAL A 52 -16.88 -9.16 0.96
C VAL A 52 -18.25 -9.78 0.66
N PRO A 53 -18.54 -11.02 1.14
CA PRO A 53 -19.78 -11.73 0.82
C PRO A 53 -21.07 -10.94 1.15
N VAL A 54 -21.07 -10.20 2.26
CA VAL A 54 -22.24 -9.38 2.66
C VAL A 54 -22.48 -8.23 1.68
N ARG A 55 -21.44 -7.58 1.18
CA ARG A 55 -21.60 -6.55 0.14
C ARG A 55 -22.02 -7.14 -1.20
N ALA A 56 -21.55 -8.35 -1.52
CA ALA A 56 -22.01 -9.08 -2.69
C ALA A 56 -23.51 -9.37 -2.62
N GLN A 57 -24.01 -9.76 -1.45
CA GLN A 57 -25.43 -9.96 -1.18
C GLN A 57 -26.22 -8.67 -1.43
N THR A 58 -25.79 -7.55 -0.84
CA THR A 58 -26.44 -6.23 -1.03
C THR A 58 -26.46 -5.81 -2.50
N ALA A 59 -25.33 -5.93 -3.21
CA ALA A 59 -25.24 -5.56 -4.62
C ALA A 59 -26.17 -6.40 -5.52
N ALA A 60 -26.29 -7.69 -5.24
CA ALA A 60 -27.22 -8.56 -5.97
C ALA A 60 -28.68 -8.27 -5.64
N ALA A 61 -29.01 -7.92 -4.41
CA ALA A 61 -30.34 -7.49 -4.00
C ALA A 61 -30.77 -6.22 -4.76
N GLU A 62 -29.90 -5.21 -4.77
CA GLU A 62 -30.12 -3.97 -5.51
C GLU A 62 -30.31 -4.22 -7.03
N ALA A 63 -29.43 -5.04 -7.63
CA ALA A 63 -29.43 -5.30 -9.06
C ALA A 63 -30.63 -6.14 -9.54
N SER A 64 -31.07 -7.08 -8.71
CA SER A 64 -32.19 -7.99 -9.05
C SER A 64 -33.57 -7.47 -8.61
N GLY A 65 -33.61 -6.43 -7.74
CA GLY A 65 -34.82 -5.96 -7.10
C GLY A 65 -35.42 -6.95 -6.09
N ARG A 66 -34.60 -7.87 -5.56
CA ARG A 66 -35.03 -8.88 -4.58
C ARG A 66 -34.54 -8.49 -3.18
N PRO A 67 -35.27 -8.86 -2.10
CA PRO A 67 -34.84 -8.61 -0.75
C PRO A 67 -33.54 -9.41 -0.43
N ALA A 68 -32.70 -8.89 0.46
CA ALA A 68 -31.40 -9.48 0.78
C ALA A 68 -31.49 -10.91 1.32
N GLU A 69 -32.57 -11.24 2.02
CA GLU A 69 -32.86 -12.58 2.56
C GLU A 69 -33.04 -13.66 1.48
N GLN A 70 -33.37 -13.25 0.26
CA GLN A 70 -33.48 -14.15 -0.90
C GLN A 70 -32.17 -14.32 -1.67
N ILE A 71 -31.09 -13.61 -1.28
CA ILE A 71 -29.81 -13.70 -1.96
C ILE A 71 -28.90 -14.70 -1.27
N ILE A 72 -28.52 -15.73 -2.01
CA ILE A 72 -27.60 -16.79 -1.57
C ILE A 72 -26.24 -16.55 -2.23
N VAL A 73 -25.20 -16.36 -1.43
CA VAL A 73 -23.82 -16.16 -1.91
C VAL A 73 -23.01 -17.42 -1.62
N ASN A 74 -22.72 -18.19 -2.64
CA ASN A 74 -21.79 -19.32 -2.59
C ASN A 74 -20.39 -18.80 -2.87
N ASN A 75 -19.64 -18.43 -1.80
CA ASN A 75 -18.31 -17.88 -1.95
C ASN A 75 -17.32 -18.96 -2.44
N GLN A 76 -16.64 -18.68 -3.55
CA GLN A 76 -15.72 -19.58 -4.21
C GLN A 76 -14.27 -19.25 -3.87
N LEU A 77 -13.35 -20.18 -4.16
CA LEU A 77 -11.91 -19.89 -4.12
C LEU A 77 -11.57 -18.75 -5.09
N ILE A 78 -10.62 -17.94 -4.70
CA ILE A 78 -10.24 -16.71 -5.40
C ILE A 78 -8.89 -16.91 -6.10
N GLY A 79 -8.85 -16.73 -7.42
CA GLY A 79 -7.65 -16.76 -8.24
C GLY A 79 -6.87 -15.42 -8.24
N GLY A 80 -6.78 -14.80 -7.07
CA GLY A 80 -6.20 -13.49 -6.84
C GLY A 80 -7.26 -12.42 -6.61
N ALA A 81 -6.98 -11.50 -5.69
CA ALA A 81 -7.88 -10.40 -5.35
C ALA A 81 -7.12 -9.07 -5.18
N PHE A 82 -6.14 -9.02 -4.29
CA PHE A 82 -5.26 -7.87 -4.02
C PHE A 82 -5.98 -6.56 -3.66
N GLY A 83 -7.25 -6.66 -3.24
CA GLY A 83 -8.15 -5.53 -3.02
C GLY A 83 -9.25 -5.39 -4.07
N ARG A 84 -9.06 -5.87 -5.31
CA ARG A 84 -10.05 -5.75 -6.39
C ARG A 84 -11.41 -6.36 -6.04
N ARG A 85 -11.42 -7.48 -5.33
CA ARG A 85 -12.65 -8.21 -4.97
C ARG A 85 -13.28 -7.71 -3.65
N LEU A 86 -12.85 -6.55 -3.13
CA LEU A 86 -13.61 -5.72 -2.20
C LEU A 86 -14.71 -4.93 -2.92
N GLU A 87 -14.58 -4.77 -4.24
CA GLU A 87 -15.58 -4.13 -5.08
C GLU A 87 -16.56 -5.17 -5.64
N VAL A 88 -17.80 -4.75 -5.83
CA VAL A 88 -18.93 -5.63 -6.16
C VAL A 88 -19.59 -5.27 -7.51
N ASP A 89 -18.93 -4.43 -8.30
CA ASP A 89 -19.43 -3.95 -9.59
C ASP A 89 -19.72 -5.09 -10.58
N PHE A 90 -18.81 -6.05 -10.72
CA PHE A 90 -19.02 -7.23 -11.59
C PHE A 90 -20.13 -8.17 -11.08
N ILE A 91 -20.35 -8.21 -9.77
CA ILE A 91 -21.45 -8.99 -9.15
C ILE A 91 -22.79 -8.32 -9.44
N HIS A 92 -22.86 -6.99 -9.29
CA HIS A 92 -24.01 -6.21 -9.65
C HIS A 92 -24.37 -6.41 -11.13
N GLN A 93 -23.39 -6.35 -12.04
CA GLN A 93 -23.59 -6.62 -13.47
C GLN A 93 -24.14 -8.02 -13.71
N ALA A 94 -23.55 -9.07 -13.11
CA ALA A 94 -24.01 -10.43 -13.26
C ALA A 94 -25.46 -10.62 -12.79
N ALA A 95 -25.81 -10.09 -11.62
CA ALA A 95 -27.16 -10.16 -11.09
C ALA A 95 -28.17 -9.39 -11.94
N ALA A 96 -27.80 -8.20 -12.44
CA ALA A 96 -28.64 -7.39 -13.31
C ALA A 96 -28.94 -8.09 -14.67
N ILE A 97 -27.97 -8.80 -15.23
CA ILE A 97 -28.14 -9.59 -16.45
C ILE A 97 -29.03 -10.81 -16.15
N ALA A 98 -28.73 -11.55 -15.08
CA ALA A 98 -29.49 -12.73 -14.69
C ALA A 98 -30.96 -12.42 -14.40
N ALA A 99 -31.29 -11.20 -13.93
CA ALA A 99 -32.67 -10.76 -13.72
C ALA A 99 -33.48 -10.55 -15.00
N LYS A 100 -32.85 -10.62 -16.18
CA LYS A 100 -33.50 -10.44 -17.48
C LYS A 100 -33.75 -11.75 -18.26
N VAL A 101 -33.28 -12.88 -17.72
CA VAL A 101 -33.35 -14.19 -18.33
C VAL A 101 -33.84 -15.22 -17.32
N ASP A 102 -34.30 -16.39 -17.80
CA ASP A 102 -34.82 -17.49 -16.97
C ASP A 102 -33.84 -18.67 -16.79
N TYR A 103 -32.60 -18.48 -17.20
CA TYR A 103 -31.51 -19.44 -17.07
C TYR A 103 -30.30 -18.85 -16.35
N PRO A 104 -29.40 -19.69 -15.77
CA PRO A 104 -28.19 -19.18 -15.12
C PRO A 104 -27.24 -18.57 -16.14
N ILE A 105 -26.60 -17.48 -15.76
CA ILE A 105 -25.55 -16.81 -16.56
C ILE A 105 -24.21 -16.90 -15.90
N LYS A 106 -23.14 -16.93 -16.69
CA LYS A 106 -21.77 -16.73 -16.24
C LYS A 106 -21.22 -15.48 -16.91
N LEU A 107 -21.01 -14.43 -16.10
CA LEU A 107 -20.28 -13.25 -16.52
C LEU A 107 -18.78 -13.52 -16.32
N THR A 108 -17.99 -13.28 -17.35
CA THR A 108 -16.52 -13.31 -17.26
C THR A 108 -15.98 -12.09 -18.00
N TRP A 109 -15.23 -11.26 -17.32
CA TRP A 109 -14.51 -10.17 -17.94
C TRP A 109 -13.29 -10.72 -18.69
N LEU A 110 -13.03 -10.17 -19.87
CA LEU A 110 -11.75 -10.40 -20.54
C LEU A 110 -10.64 -9.61 -19.82
N ARG A 111 -9.40 -9.97 -20.07
CA ARG A 111 -8.24 -9.28 -19.45
C ARG A 111 -8.22 -7.79 -19.79
N GLU A 112 -8.59 -7.44 -21.01
CA GLU A 112 -8.67 -6.06 -21.47
C GLU A 112 -9.69 -5.27 -20.67
N GLU A 113 -10.87 -5.84 -20.42
CA GLU A 113 -11.91 -5.21 -19.60
C GLU A 113 -11.50 -5.11 -18.14
N ASP A 114 -10.97 -6.19 -17.58
CA ASP A 114 -10.49 -6.24 -16.20
C ASP A 114 -9.41 -5.17 -15.94
N THR A 115 -8.53 -4.92 -16.91
CA THR A 115 -7.46 -3.94 -16.78
C THR A 115 -7.93 -2.51 -17.04
N THR A 116 -8.83 -2.30 -18.04
CA THR A 116 -9.28 -0.96 -18.43
C THR A 116 -10.43 -0.42 -17.56
N HIS A 117 -11.17 -1.30 -16.89
CA HIS A 117 -12.29 -0.95 -16.02
C HIS A 117 -12.02 -1.29 -14.54
N ASP A 118 -10.74 -1.43 -14.18
CA ASP A 118 -10.35 -1.72 -12.80
C ASP A 118 -10.72 -0.56 -11.85
N MET A 119 -10.74 -0.90 -10.56
CA MET A 119 -10.75 0.04 -9.45
C MET A 119 -9.29 0.26 -9.03
N TYR A 120 -8.60 1.16 -9.73
CA TYR A 120 -7.14 1.30 -9.64
C TYR A 120 -6.62 1.63 -8.25
N ARG A 121 -5.39 1.19 -7.94
CA ARG A 121 -4.61 1.80 -6.87
C ARG A 121 -4.54 3.31 -7.12
N PRO A 122 -4.82 4.16 -6.11
CA PRO A 122 -4.80 5.61 -6.28
C PRO A 122 -3.43 6.14 -6.71
N HIS A 123 -3.43 7.20 -7.50
CA HIS A 123 -2.26 8.03 -7.73
C HIS A 123 -2.05 8.96 -6.52
N TYR A 124 -0.80 9.07 -6.07
CA TYR A 124 -0.40 9.98 -5.01
C TYR A 124 0.82 10.80 -5.42
N ILE A 125 0.89 12.01 -4.90
CA ILE A 125 2.07 12.87 -4.91
C ILE A 125 2.39 13.23 -3.47
N ASP A 126 3.61 12.92 -3.05
CA ASP A 126 4.09 13.16 -1.69
C ASP A 126 5.28 14.12 -1.75
N ARG A 127 5.18 15.25 -1.04
CA ARG A 127 6.26 16.23 -0.88
C ARG A 127 6.82 16.17 0.52
N PHE A 128 8.13 16.13 0.61
CA PHE A 128 8.84 16.08 1.87
C PHE A 128 9.78 17.27 2.03
N ALA A 129 10.02 17.68 3.30
CA ALA A 129 11.07 18.57 3.68
C ALA A 129 11.63 18.13 5.04
N ALA A 130 12.94 17.97 5.12
CA ALA A 130 13.69 17.68 6.34
C ALA A 130 14.53 18.87 6.76
N ALA A 131 14.55 19.14 8.07
CA ALA A 131 15.41 20.12 8.73
C ALA A 131 16.47 19.39 9.53
N MET A 132 17.74 19.77 9.40
CA MET A 132 18.87 19.14 10.08
C MET A 132 19.76 20.19 10.73
N ASP A 133 20.45 19.81 11.79
CA ASP A 133 21.52 20.63 12.40
C ASP A 133 22.82 20.55 11.60
N ALA A 134 23.86 21.18 12.09
CA ALA A 134 25.19 21.20 11.47
C ALA A 134 25.83 19.80 11.40
N GLU A 135 25.49 18.93 12.35
CA GLU A 135 25.96 17.54 12.45
C GLU A 135 25.09 16.55 11.67
N GLY A 136 24.06 17.04 10.96
CA GLY A 136 23.16 16.22 10.16
C GLY A 136 22.08 15.47 10.95
N ARG A 137 21.84 15.82 12.22
CA ARG A 137 20.77 15.23 13.02
C ARG A 137 19.42 15.83 12.64
N LEU A 138 18.38 14.99 12.55
CA LEU A 138 17.04 15.39 12.17
C LEU A 138 16.37 16.26 13.25
N LEU A 139 16.00 17.49 12.90
CA LEU A 139 15.31 18.45 13.77
C LEU A 139 13.83 18.60 13.45
N GLY A 140 13.42 18.38 12.21
CA GLY A 140 12.06 18.54 11.79
C GLY A 140 11.76 17.83 10.45
N TRP A 141 10.50 17.48 10.28
CA TRP A 141 10.02 16.75 9.12
C TRP A 141 8.64 17.26 8.72
N ARG A 142 8.49 17.62 7.47
CA ARG A 142 7.20 17.95 6.87
C ARG A 142 6.92 16.99 5.73
N HIS A 143 5.73 16.38 5.75
CA HIS A 143 5.24 15.48 4.73
C HIS A 143 3.86 15.97 4.27
N THR A 144 3.71 16.29 3.00
CA THR A 144 2.43 16.67 2.39
C THR A 144 2.04 15.60 1.38
N ILE A 145 0.88 15.02 1.58
CA ILE A 145 0.32 13.92 0.81
C ILE A 145 -0.85 14.47 -0.01
N ALA A 146 -0.84 14.31 -1.32
CA ALA A 146 -1.96 14.66 -2.19
C ALA A 146 -2.42 13.40 -2.96
N GLY A 147 -3.70 13.07 -2.83
CA GLY A 147 -4.28 11.90 -3.50
C GLY A 147 -5.72 11.65 -3.12
N ALA A 148 -6.34 10.65 -3.73
CA ALA A 148 -7.73 10.33 -3.45
C ALA A 148 -7.92 9.61 -2.13
N SER A 149 -9.05 9.87 -1.47
CA SER A 149 -9.54 9.07 -0.36
C SER A 149 -10.36 7.89 -0.90
N VAL A 150 -9.84 6.68 -0.73
CA VAL A 150 -10.60 5.46 -1.01
C VAL A 150 -11.67 5.27 0.06
N LEU A 151 -11.36 5.57 1.31
CA LEU A 151 -12.28 5.44 2.44
C LEU A 151 -13.52 6.31 2.27
N ALA A 152 -13.35 7.56 1.79
CA ALA A 152 -14.49 8.48 1.55
C ALA A 152 -15.46 7.95 0.50
N ARG A 153 -15.01 7.15 -0.47
CA ARG A 153 -15.88 6.50 -1.46
C ARG A 153 -16.48 5.20 -0.92
N PHE A 154 -15.66 4.37 -0.29
CA PHE A 154 -16.04 3.01 0.09
C PHE A 154 -16.88 2.95 1.37
N ALA A 155 -16.55 3.77 2.37
CA ALA A 155 -17.23 3.85 3.66
C ALA A 155 -17.23 5.30 4.17
N PRO A 156 -18.03 6.21 3.56
CA PRO A 156 -18.02 7.65 3.89
C PRO A 156 -18.19 7.95 5.38
N ALA A 157 -19.00 7.15 6.07
CA ALA A 157 -19.24 7.31 7.50
C ALA A 157 -18.01 7.01 8.39
N ALA A 158 -16.97 6.38 7.84
CA ALA A 158 -15.72 6.11 8.55
C ALA A 158 -14.70 7.27 8.44
N VAL A 159 -14.95 8.26 7.58
CA VAL A 159 -14.11 9.45 7.49
C VAL A 159 -14.52 10.43 8.58
N PRO A 160 -13.62 10.88 9.45
CA PRO A 160 -13.95 11.85 10.49
C PRO A 160 -14.28 13.22 9.91
N ASP A 161 -14.95 14.09 10.68
CA ASP A 161 -15.33 15.45 10.26
C ASP A 161 -14.12 16.31 9.82
N SER A 162 -12.92 15.98 10.28
CA SER A 162 -11.70 16.64 9.82
C SER A 162 -11.34 16.35 8.37
N GLY A 163 -12.00 15.39 7.71
CA GLY A 163 -11.70 14.94 6.36
C GLY A 163 -10.40 14.11 6.24
N LEU A 164 -9.78 13.74 7.36
CA LEU A 164 -8.54 12.96 7.35
C LEU A 164 -8.84 11.50 7.03
N ASP A 165 -8.41 11.03 5.88
CA ASP A 165 -8.44 9.61 5.53
C ASP A 165 -7.29 8.89 6.25
N GLY A 166 -7.63 8.02 7.21
CA GLY A 166 -6.67 7.24 7.98
C GLY A 166 -5.76 6.37 7.10
N ASP A 167 -6.33 5.75 6.08
CA ASP A 167 -5.59 4.89 5.14
C ASP A 167 -4.62 5.69 4.27
N ALA A 168 -5.00 6.92 3.89
CA ALA A 168 -4.14 7.79 3.09
C ALA A 168 -2.94 8.34 3.87
N VAL A 169 -3.00 8.39 5.20
CA VAL A 169 -1.90 8.91 6.05
C VAL A 169 -1.25 7.84 6.90
N GLU A 170 -1.68 6.58 6.77
CA GLU A 170 -1.14 5.44 7.52
C GLU A 170 0.38 5.35 7.38
N VAL A 171 1.09 5.05 8.48
CA VAL A 171 2.56 5.12 8.63
C VAL A 171 3.11 6.56 8.66
N ALA A 172 2.60 7.47 7.83
CA ALA A 172 3.11 8.83 7.75
C ALA A 172 2.92 9.63 9.04
N ILE A 173 1.78 9.45 9.73
CA ILE A 173 1.46 10.16 10.99
C ILE A 173 2.07 9.52 12.23
N HIS A 174 2.46 8.25 12.13
CA HIS A 174 3.10 7.47 13.20
C HIS A 174 4.29 6.68 12.63
N PRO A 175 5.32 7.37 12.11
CA PRO A 175 6.52 6.68 11.64
C PRO A 175 7.24 6.00 12.79
N ILE A 176 7.94 4.89 12.49
CA ILE A 176 8.75 4.19 13.51
C ILE A 176 9.97 5.00 13.96
N TYR A 177 10.30 6.06 13.25
CA TYR A 177 11.42 6.93 13.54
C TYR A 177 11.08 7.99 14.59
N ALA A 178 12.03 8.29 15.47
CA ALA A 178 11.92 9.35 16.46
C ALA A 178 12.02 10.73 15.78
N MET A 179 10.89 11.31 15.43
CA MET A 179 10.80 12.63 14.79
C MET A 179 10.24 13.67 15.75
N GLN A 180 11.08 14.63 16.18
CA GLN A 180 10.70 15.62 17.19
C GLN A 180 9.64 16.61 16.72
N ASN A 181 9.72 17.08 15.47
CA ASN A 181 8.86 18.11 14.89
C ASN A 181 8.23 17.59 13.58
N LEU A 182 7.43 16.53 13.70
CA LEU A 182 6.69 15.95 12.57
C LEU A 182 5.46 16.79 12.24
N ARG A 183 5.27 17.09 10.95
CA ARG A 183 4.03 17.63 10.39
C ARG A 183 3.63 16.82 9.16
N VAL A 184 2.43 16.28 9.19
CA VAL A 184 1.82 15.61 8.05
C VAL A 184 0.58 16.41 7.60
N ASN A 185 0.50 16.71 6.31
CA ASN A 185 -0.66 17.33 5.70
C ASN A 185 -1.26 16.35 4.69
N TYR A 186 -2.57 16.25 4.66
CA TYR A 186 -3.29 15.50 3.63
C TYR A 186 -4.16 16.44 2.81
N VAL A 187 -4.06 16.33 1.50
CA VAL A 187 -4.86 17.08 0.52
C VAL A 187 -5.67 16.08 -0.29
N PRO A 188 -6.96 15.91 -0.01
CA PRO A 188 -7.81 15.01 -0.79
C PRO A 188 -7.99 15.54 -2.21
N VAL A 189 -7.62 14.71 -3.19
CA VAL A 189 -7.76 15.01 -4.61
C VAL A 189 -8.68 13.96 -5.22
N PRO A 190 -9.99 14.21 -5.31
CA PRO A 190 -10.92 13.24 -5.86
C PRO A 190 -10.66 13.04 -7.36
N PRO A 191 -10.60 11.79 -7.85
CA PRO A 191 -10.40 11.51 -9.26
C PRO A 191 -11.64 11.91 -10.05
N LYS A 192 -11.46 12.53 -11.23
CA LYS A 192 -12.58 12.95 -12.08
C LYS A 192 -13.16 11.81 -12.93
N ALA A 193 -12.33 10.85 -13.36
CA ALA A 193 -12.72 9.85 -14.34
C ALA A 193 -12.36 8.41 -13.94
N LEU A 194 -11.30 8.19 -13.18
CA LEU A 194 -10.84 6.86 -12.83
C LEU A 194 -11.37 6.45 -11.45
N ARG A 195 -12.02 5.29 -11.39
CA ARG A 195 -12.42 4.70 -10.12
C ARG A 195 -11.19 4.15 -9.40
N GLN A 196 -11.17 4.27 -8.07
CA GLN A 196 -10.03 3.88 -7.25
C GLN A 196 -10.49 3.05 -6.06
N SER A 197 -9.68 2.06 -5.69
CA SER A 197 -9.91 1.21 -4.53
C SER A 197 -8.58 0.87 -3.85
N TRP A 198 -8.66 0.15 -2.75
CA TRP A 198 -7.48 -0.34 -2.05
C TRP A 198 -6.74 -1.37 -2.89
N TRP A 199 -5.45 -1.18 -2.97
CA TRP A 199 -4.52 -2.14 -3.51
C TRP A 199 -3.71 -2.76 -2.37
N ARG A 200 -3.33 -4.02 -2.47
CA ARG A 200 -2.62 -4.79 -1.44
C ARG A 200 -1.54 -3.95 -0.75
N GLY A 201 -1.65 -3.84 0.59
CA GLY A 201 -0.75 -3.03 1.43
C GLY A 201 -1.28 -1.65 1.79
N VAL A 202 -2.35 -1.17 1.11
CA VAL A 202 -3.07 0.09 1.42
C VAL A 202 -2.11 1.28 1.59
N GLY A 203 -2.23 2.06 2.67
CA GLY A 203 -1.35 3.17 3.02
C GLY A 203 0.11 2.78 3.24
N PRO A 204 0.42 1.71 3.98
CA PRO A 204 1.79 1.26 4.20
C PRO A 204 2.59 0.99 2.93
N LEU A 205 1.99 0.44 1.87
CA LEU A 205 2.69 0.22 0.60
C LEU A 205 3.31 1.51 0.05
N ARG A 206 2.49 2.58 -0.01
CA ARG A 206 2.91 3.87 -0.53
C ARG A 206 3.81 4.61 0.46
N SER A 207 3.34 4.73 1.70
CA SER A 207 4.03 5.54 2.70
C SER A 207 5.41 4.99 3.02
N THR A 208 5.59 3.67 3.06
CA THR A 208 6.91 3.05 3.24
C THR A 208 7.85 3.40 2.09
N TYR A 209 7.40 3.22 0.83
CA TYR A 209 8.23 3.57 -0.33
C TYR A 209 8.73 5.01 -0.26
N MET A 210 7.81 5.95 -0.04
CA MET A 210 8.15 7.38 -0.09
C MET A 210 8.96 7.81 1.12
N LEU A 211 8.59 7.37 2.34
CA LEU A 211 9.28 7.71 3.57
C LEU A 211 10.71 7.13 3.58
N GLU A 212 10.87 5.88 3.18
CA GLU A 212 12.16 5.21 3.19
C GLU A 212 13.11 5.76 2.11
N SER A 213 12.58 6.07 0.91
CA SER A 213 13.36 6.73 -0.13
C SER A 213 13.85 8.11 0.34
N PHE A 214 12.97 8.90 0.94
CA PHE A 214 13.35 10.21 1.47
C PHE A 214 14.34 10.11 2.63
N THR A 215 14.20 9.13 3.52
CA THR A 215 15.14 8.87 4.61
C THR A 215 16.54 8.53 4.08
N ASP A 216 16.63 7.74 3.00
CA ASP A 216 17.90 7.44 2.32
C ASP A 216 18.56 8.71 1.75
N GLU A 217 17.77 9.53 1.07
CA GLU A 217 18.29 10.76 0.46
C GLU A 217 18.70 11.78 1.52
N VAL A 218 17.97 11.90 2.62
CA VAL A 218 18.35 12.74 3.77
C VAL A 218 19.68 12.27 4.37
N ALA A 219 19.84 10.97 4.63
CA ALA A 219 21.10 10.42 5.16
C ALA A 219 22.29 10.76 4.24
N ARG A 220 22.13 10.55 2.94
CA ARG A 220 23.16 10.85 1.93
C ARG A 220 23.45 12.35 1.81
N SER A 221 22.44 13.21 1.96
CA SER A 221 22.63 14.68 1.89
C SER A 221 23.53 15.24 3.00
N VAL A 222 23.75 14.46 4.04
CA VAL A 222 24.61 14.77 5.18
C VAL A 222 25.79 13.79 5.33
N ASP A 223 26.14 13.08 4.25
CA ASP A 223 27.26 12.12 4.17
C ASP A 223 27.22 11.03 5.24
N ARG A 224 26.02 10.54 5.57
CA ARG A 224 25.82 9.46 6.54
C ARG A 224 25.38 8.17 5.89
N ASP A 225 25.82 7.05 6.45
CA ASP A 225 25.36 5.73 6.02
C ASP A 225 23.86 5.56 6.29
N PRO A 226 23.06 5.10 5.33
CA PRO A 226 21.60 4.95 5.47
C PRO A 226 21.15 3.96 6.56
N VAL A 227 21.94 2.91 6.84
CA VAL A 227 21.63 1.96 7.92
C VAL A 227 21.92 2.59 9.28
N GLU A 228 23.10 3.21 9.44
CA GLU A 228 23.47 3.87 10.68
C GLU A 228 22.52 5.02 11.02
N TYR A 229 22.14 5.81 10.02
CA TYR A 229 21.17 6.91 10.19
C TYR A 229 19.82 6.39 10.71
N ARG A 230 19.32 5.30 10.13
CA ARG A 230 18.09 4.65 10.61
C ARG A 230 18.24 4.06 12.01
N MET A 231 19.36 3.44 12.31
CA MET A 231 19.62 2.86 13.65
C MET A 231 19.54 3.94 14.75
N GLU A 232 20.02 5.14 14.47
CA GLU A 232 19.89 6.28 15.40
C GLU A 232 18.42 6.72 15.54
N LEU A 233 17.71 6.91 14.44
CA LEU A 233 16.30 7.29 14.44
C LEU A 233 15.39 6.26 15.08
N LEU A 234 15.78 4.99 15.09
CA LEU A 234 15.05 3.86 15.70
C LEU A 234 15.32 3.66 17.18
N GLY A 235 15.97 4.59 17.87
CA GLY A 235 16.47 4.43 19.26
C GLY A 235 15.47 3.85 20.28
N SER A 236 14.15 4.03 20.08
CA SER A 236 13.10 3.52 20.95
C SER A 236 12.44 2.21 20.46
N HIS A 237 12.92 1.65 19.34
CA HIS A 237 12.29 0.48 18.69
C HIS A 237 13.25 -0.71 18.53
N PRO A 238 13.54 -1.48 19.61
CA PRO A 238 14.55 -2.54 19.57
C PRO A 238 14.23 -3.66 18.56
N ARG A 239 12.95 -3.96 18.31
CA ARG A 239 12.55 -4.97 17.30
C ARG A 239 12.86 -4.48 15.88
N ALA A 240 12.59 -3.20 15.57
CA ALA A 240 12.95 -2.61 14.28
C ALA A 240 14.46 -2.57 14.08
N GLN A 241 15.23 -2.19 15.11
CA GLN A 241 16.70 -2.24 15.07
C GLN A 241 17.22 -3.65 14.83
N ALA A 242 16.62 -4.67 15.47
CA ALA A 242 17.04 -6.06 15.32
C ALA A 242 16.85 -6.57 13.87
N VAL A 243 15.68 -6.32 13.26
CA VAL A 243 15.46 -6.74 11.86
C VAL A 243 16.32 -5.95 10.89
N LEU A 244 16.54 -4.64 11.12
CA LEU A 244 17.41 -3.81 10.29
C LEU A 244 18.87 -4.31 10.34
N ARG A 245 19.40 -4.54 11.53
CA ARG A 245 20.76 -5.08 11.71
C ARG A 245 20.91 -6.44 11.02
N LEU A 246 19.97 -7.36 11.25
CA LEU A 246 20.02 -8.68 10.65
C LEU A 246 19.98 -8.62 9.11
N ALA A 247 19.11 -7.79 8.53
CA ALA A 247 19.03 -7.63 7.08
C ALA A 247 20.33 -7.06 6.50
N ALA A 248 20.90 -6.04 7.14
CA ALA A 248 22.16 -5.42 6.73
C ALA A 248 23.33 -6.39 6.80
N GLU A 249 23.50 -7.12 7.92
CA GLU A 249 24.53 -8.13 8.10
C GLU A 249 24.43 -9.25 7.04
N GLN A 250 23.24 -9.78 6.85
CA GLN A 250 23.01 -10.87 5.87
C GLN A 250 23.18 -10.42 4.42
N ALA A 251 23.01 -9.12 4.13
CA ALA A 251 23.25 -8.53 2.81
C ALA A 251 24.72 -8.16 2.57
N GLY A 252 25.60 -8.22 3.59
CA GLY A 252 26.95 -7.69 3.51
C GLY A 252 26.97 -6.18 3.32
N TRP A 253 26.14 -5.44 4.09
CA TRP A 253 26.10 -3.98 4.02
C TRP A 253 27.48 -3.40 4.37
N GLY A 254 27.96 -2.45 3.53
CA GLY A 254 29.30 -1.89 3.67
C GLY A 254 30.37 -2.60 2.85
N GLU A 255 30.13 -3.82 2.37
CA GLU A 255 31.06 -4.48 1.44
C GLU A 255 31.00 -3.78 0.05
N PRO A 256 32.16 -3.66 -0.63
CA PRO A 256 32.21 -3.07 -1.95
C PRO A 256 31.31 -3.80 -2.96
N LEU A 257 30.72 -3.04 -3.87
CA LEU A 257 29.92 -3.57 -4.97
C LEU A 257 30.68 -3.42 -6.29
N GLU A 258 30.38 -4.29 -7.23
CA GLU A 258 30.84 -4.15 -8.61
C GLU A 258 30.32 -2.85 -9.25
N ALA A 259 31.01 -2.36 -10.26
CA ALA A 259 30.57 -1.17 -10.99
C ALA A 259 29.17 -1.38 -11.60
N GLY A 260 28.33 -0.37 -11.50
CA GLY A 260 26.93 -0.43 -11.94
C GLY A 260 25.97 -1.14 -10.98
N HIS A 261 26.45 -1.64 -9.82
CA HIS A 261 25.59 -2.17 -8.79
C HIS A 261 25.28 -1.14 -7.69
N GLY A 262 24.15 -1.31 -7.04
CA GLY A 262 23.72 -0.48 -5.90
C GLY A 262 22.94 -1.27 -4.87
N ARG A 263 22.98 -0.82 -3.62
CA ARG A 263 22.16 -1.33 -2.53
C ARG A 263 21.26 -0.24 -1.97
N GLY A 264 20.03 -0.63 -1.64
CA GLY A 264 19.08 0.19 -0.89
C GLY A 264 18.52 -0.58 0.30
N VAL A 265 18.08 0.13 1.32
CA VAL A 265 17.54 -0.44 2.55
C VAL A 265 16.24 0.25 2.94
N ALA A 266 15.30 -0.53 3.47
CA ALA A 266 14.06 -0.04 4.07
C ALA A 266 13.75 -0.82 5.33
N VAL A 267 13.13 -0.17 6.32
CA VAL A 267 12.61 -0.83 7.52
C VAL A 267 11.26 -0.23 7.91
N GLN A 268 10.31 -1.08 8.30
CA GLN A 268 8.98 -0.62 8.66
C GLN A 268 8.32 -1.52 9.70
N GLU A 269 7.43 -0.93 10.46
CA GLU A 269 6.45 -1.62 11.29
C GLU A 269 5.08 -1.44 10.65
N VAL A 270 4.40 -2.56 10.37
CA VAL A 270 3.04 -2.59 9.81
C VAL A 270 2.25 -3.70 10.48
N PHE A 271 1.09 -3.34 11.02
CA PHE A 271 0.17 -4.27 11.69
C PHE A 271 0.83 -5.14 12.77
N GLY A 272 1.76 -4.55 13.55
CA GLY A 272 2.47 -5.22 14.65
C GLY A 272 3.64 -6.11 14.21
N SER A 273 3.96 -6.16 12.92
CA SER A 273 5.10 -6.88 12.37
C SER A 273 6.19 -5.91 11.94
N PHE A 274 7.44 -6.26 12.21
CA PHE A 274 8.62 -5.50 11.80
C PHE A 274 9.31 -6.21 10.64
N LEU A 275 9.69 -5.44 9.64
CA LEU A 275 10.30 -5.96 8.44
C LEU A 275 11.41 -5.02 7.97
N ALA A 276 12.59 -5.56 7.70
CA ALA A 276 13.66 -4.85 7.04
C ALA A 276 14.05 -5.56 5.75
N THR A 277 14.32 -4.79 4.72
CA THR A 277 14.67 -5.29 3.40
C THR A 277 15.91 -4.58 2.89
N VAL A 278 16.89 -5.36 2.41
CA VAL A 278 18.01 -4.85 1.61
C VAL A 278 17.87 -5.38 0.21
N VAL A 279 17.89 -4.48 -0.76
CA VAL A 279 17.83 -4.80 -2.18
C VAL A 279 19.18 -4.50 -2.81
N GLU A 280 19.71 -5.46 -3.57
CA GLU A 280 20.87 -5.27 -4.44
C GLU A 280 20.42 -5.33 -5.89
N LEU A 281 20.77 -4.32 -6.66
CA LEU A 281 20.39 -4.19 -8.07
C LEU A 281 21.60 -3.81 -8.93
N GLN A 282 21.47 -4.08 -10.22
CA GLN A 282 22.42 -3.67 -11.26
C GLN A 282 21.70 -2.73 -12.23
N VAL A 283 22.32 -1.61 -12.52
CA VAL A 283 21.94 -0.75 -13.64
C VAL A 283 22.70 -1.25 -14.87
N THR A 284 21.97 -1.71 -15.87
CA THR A 284 22.54 -2.23 -17.12
C THR A 284 22.92 -1.09 -18.07
N GLU A 285 23.73 -1.37 -19.09
CA GLU A 285 24.21 -0.36 -20.06
C GLU A 285 23.08 0.35 -20.79
N ASP A 286 21.96 -0.34 -21.05
CA ASP A 286 20.72 0.20 -21.64
C ASP A 286 19.85 0.95 -20.61
N LYS A 287 20.39 1.25 -19.41
CA LYS A 287 19.70 1.87 -18.28
C LYS A 287 18.53 1.06 -17.72
N GLY A 288 18.46 -0.24 -18.00
CA GLY A 288 17.55 -1.17 -17.36
C GLY A 288 17.97 -1.44 -15.92
N ILE A 289 17.01 -1.88 -15.08
CA ILE A 289 17.26 -2.27 -13.68
C ILE A 289 17.11 -3.78 -13.58
N LYS A 290 18.16 -4.45 -13.09
CA LYS A 290 18.15 -5.89 -12.85
C LYS A 290 18.29 -6.18 -11.37
N LEU A 291 17.26 -6.81 -10.77
CA LEU A 291 17.32 -7.27 -9.38
C LEU A 291 18.34 -8.42 -9.27
N LYS A 292 19.31 -8.27 -8.38
CA LYS A 292 20.36 -9.26 -8.13
C LYS A 292 20.10 -10.06 -6.87
N ARG A 293 19.76 -9.38 -5.79
CA ARG A 293 19.57 -10.00 -4.48
C ARG A 293 18.54 -9.23 -3.67
N LEU A 294 17.74 -9.99 -2.92
CA LEU A 294 16.79 -9.47 -1.94
C LEU A 294 17.03 -10.17 -0.62
N VAL A 295 17.34 -9.42 0.42
CA VAL A 295 17.48 -9.93 1.80
C VAL A 295 16.38 -9.32 2.64
N VAL A 296 15.57 -10.17 3.28
CA VAL A 296 14.45 -9.75 4.11
C VAL A 296 14.57 -10.36 5.50
N ALA A 297 14.57 -9.50 6.52
CA ALA A 297 14.45 -9.91 7.93
C ALA A 297 13.05 -9.54 8.43
N VAL A 298 12.39 -10.47 9.12
CA VAL A 298 11.01 -10.33 9.59
C VAL A 298 10.91 -10.70 11.06
N ASP A 299 10.26 -9.86 11.83
CA ASP A 299 9.76 -10.16 13.16
C ASP A 299 8.24 -9.95 13.19
N CYS A 300 7.47 -11.02 13.03
CA CYS A 300 6.01 -11.03 13.12
C CYS A 300 5.49 -11.62 14.45
N GLY A 301 6.32 -11.60 15.50
CA GLY A 301 5.99 -12.20 16.79
C GLY A 301 6.06 -13.73 16.75
N GLN A 302 5.14 -14.40 17.43
CA GLN A 302 5.10 -15.85 17.50
C GLN A 302 4.73 -16.47 16.14
N VAL A 303 5.68 -17.17 15.53
CA VAL A 303 5.49 -17.85 14.24
C VAL A 303 4.81 -19.20 14.46
N ILE A 304 3.57 -19.34 13.99
CA ILE A 304 2.83 -20.61 14.05
C ILE A 304 3.29 -21.56 12.95
N ASN A 305 3.43 -21.05 11.73
CA ASN A 305 3.89 -21.83 10.58
C ASN A 305 4.99 -21.09 9.82
N PRO A 306 6.28 -21.49 9.99
CA PRO A 306 7.41 -20.85 9.31
C PRO A 306 7.31 -20.90 7.78
N VAL A 307 6.69 -21.95 7.23
CA VAL A 307 6.53 -22.10 5.78
C VAL A 307 5.63 -21.00 5.23
N SER A 308 4.51 -20.69 5.91
CA SER A 308 3.61 -19.62 5.50
C SER A 308 4.27 -18.24 5.50
N VAL A 309 5.14 -17.98 6.49
CA VAL A 309 5.92 -16.72 6.54
C VAL A 309 6.92 -16.65 5.38
N LYS A 310 7.58 -17.76 5.03
CA LYS A 310 8.53 -17.83 3.90
C LYS A 310 7.80 -17.68 2.55
N ILE A 311 6.65 -18.34 2.37
CA ILE A 311 5.83 -18.26 1.14
C ILE A 311 5.33 -16.84 0.92
N GLY A 312 4.89 -16.14 1.96
CA GLY A 312 4.43 -14.74 1.85
C GLY A 312 5.48 -13.80 1.26
N ARG A 313 6.77 -14.11 1.40
CA ARG A 313 7.89 -13.38 0.76
C ARG A 313 8.05 -13.71 -0.73
N ALA A 314 7.68 -14.90 -1.15
CA ALA A 314 7.86 -15.35 -2.54
C ALA A 314 6.83 -14.77 -3.51
N HIS A 315 5.80 -14.10 -3.01
CA HIS A 315 4.73 -13.50 -3.81
C HIS A 315 4.85 -11.97 -3.92
N VAL A 316 6.02 -11.43 -3.64
CA VAL A 316 6.32 -10.00 -3.79
C VAL A 316 7.06 -9.75 -5.10
#